data_791efc1004444cc1227760513336f1d3
#
_entry.id   791efc1004444cc1227760513336f1d3
#
_cell.length_a   1.000
_cell.length_b   1.000
_cell.length_c   1.000
_cell.angle_alpha   90.00
_cell.angle_beta   90.00
_cell.angle_gamma   90.00
#
_symmetry.space_group_name_H-M   'P 1'
#
loop_
_entity.id
_entity.type
_entity.pdbx_description
1 polymer ?
#
loop_
_entity_poly.entity_id
_entity_poly.type
_entity_poly.pdbx_seq_one_letter_code
_entity_poly.pdbx_strand_id
1 'polypeptide(L)'
;VYEDDQMLAFQDIEPKAPVHVLLIPKTHLDGVRALTADNAAVVAHIFAKIPEIAASLGVTDYRVVTNNGAAAGQSVQHLHFHLLGGRTLGEMG
;
A
#
# COMPACT_ATOMS: atom_id res chain seq x y z
N VAL A 1 -0.09 -4.32 11.71
CA VAL A 1 -1.12 -5.18 11.11
C VAL A 1 -0.52 -6.46 10.55
N TYR A 2 0.57 -6.34 9.82
CA TYR A 2 1.26 -7.50 9.23
C TYR A 2 2.73 -7.16 9.00
N GLU A 3 3.60 -8.14 9.20
CA GLU A 3 5.03 -7.97 8.94
C GLU A 3 5.65 -9.32 8.59
N ASP A 4 6.56 -9.31 7.62
CA ASP A 4 7.44 -10.44 7.31
C ASP A 4 8.82 -9.92 6.91
N ASP A 5 9.69 -10.79 6.37
CA ASP A 5 11.06 -10.40 6.03
C ASP A 5 11.14 -9.33 4.94
N GLN A 6 10.11 -9.18 4.11
CA GLN A 6 10.14 -8.33 2.93
C GLN A 6 9.25 -7.10 3.04
N MET A 7 8.23 -7.12 3.88
CA MET A 7 7.25 -6.05 3.93
C MET A 7 6.71 -5.77 5.33
N LEU A 8 6.14 -4.57 5.49
CA LEU A 8 5.44 -4.15 6.69
C LEU A 8 4.11 -3.52 6.27
N ALA A 9 3.06 -3.84 7.00
CA ALA A 9 1.74 -3.21 6.84
C ALA A 9 1.30 -2.62 8.18
N PHE A 10 0.90 -1.35 8.17
CA PHE A 10 0.50 -0.65 9.39
C PHE A 10 -0.61 0.36 9.09
N GLN A 11 -1.37 0.71 10.12
CA GLN A 11 -2.48 1.66 9.95
C GLN A 11 -1.96 3.07 9.71
N ASP A 12 -2.62 3.79 8.79
CA ASP A 12 -2.32 5.20 8.57
C ASP A 12 -2.79 6.01 9.78
N ILE A 13 -1.97 6.96 10.24
CA ILE A 13 -2.32 7.80 11.38
C ILE A 13 -3.36 8.86 11.04
N GLU A 14 -3.55 9.15 9.73
CA GLU A 14 -4.59 10.06 9.24
C GLU A 14 -5.48 9.31 8.26
N PRO A 15 -6.30 8.36 8.73
CA PRO A 15 -7.05 7.49 7.83
C PRO A 15 -8.07 8.24 7.00
N LYS A 16 -8.16 7.88 5.72
CA LYS A 16 -9.14 8.42 4.78
C LYS A 16 -10.34 7.50 4.60
N ALA A 17 -10.34 6.36 5.27
CA ALA A 17 -11.41 5.37 5.24
C ALA A 17 -11.39 4.60 6.56
N PRO A 18 -12.47 3.88 6.92
CA PRO A 18 -12.48 3.07 8.15
C PRO A 18 -11.33 2.07 8.22
N VAL A 19 -10.94 1.52 7.07
CA VAL A 19 -9.71 0.74 6.94
C VAL A 19 -8.79 1.51 6.01
N HIS A 20 -7.64 1.92 6.51
CA HIS A 20 -6.61 2.60 5.74
C HIS A 20 -5.26 2.12 6.22
N VAL A 21 -4.68 1.19 5.49
CA VAL A 21 -3.42 0.53 5.82
C VAL A 21 -2.37 0.90 4.79
N LEU A 22 -1.15 1.15 5.25
CA LEU A 22 0.01 1.38 4.39
C LEU A 22 0.80 0.09 4.29
N LEU A 23 1.18 -0.25 3.07
CA LEU A 23 1.97 -1.45 2.75
C LEU A 23 3.29 -0.98 2.17
N ILE A 24 4.39 -1.34 2.80
CA ILE A 24 5.72 -0.91 2.36
C ILE A 24 6.68 -2.10 2.23
N PRO A 25 7.60 -2.04 1.24
CA PRO A 25 8.73 -2.96 1.23
C PRO A 25 9.72 -2.54 2.31
N LYS A 26 10.42 -3.50 2.91
CA LYS A 26 11.48 -3.20 3.88
C LYS A 26 12.73 -2.67 3.18
N THR A 27 12.96 -3.07 1.92
CA THR A 27 13.99 -2.46 1.09
C THR A 27 13.54 -1.06 0.69
N HIS A 28 14.43 -0.07 0.84
CA HIS A 28 14.08 1.29 0.46
C HIS A 28 14.03 1.46 -1.05
N LEU A 29 12.90 1.96 -1.55
CA LEU A 29 12.67 2.38 -2.93
C LEU A 29 11.92 3.70 -2.85
N ASP A 30 12.33 4.70 -3.66
CA ASP A 30 11.74 6.04 -3.58
C ASP A 30 10.27 6.07 -3.98
N GLY A 31 9.88 5.21 -4.92
CA GLY A 31 8.53 5.13 -5.43
C GLY A 31 8.49 4.18 -6.61
N VAL A 32 7.38 4.15 -7.32
CA VAL A 32 7.23 3.29 -8.51
C VAL A 32 8.34 3.56 -9.53
N ARG A 33 8.77 4.82 -9.65
CA ARG A 33 9.85 5.21 -10.59
C ARG A 33 11.18 4.51 -10.33
N ALA A 34 11.37 3.98 -9.13
CA ALA A 34 12.60 3.26 -8.78
C ALA A 34 12.55 1.76 -9.09
N LEU A 35 11.40 1.27 -9.58
CA LEU A 35 11.24 -0.15 -9.88
C LEU A 35 11.95 -0.53 -11.17
N THR A 36 12.55 -1.71 -11.15
CA THR A 36 13.19 -2.35 -12.30
C THR A 36 12.79 -3.81 -12.32
N ALA A 37 13.14 -4.52 -13.39
CA ALA A 37 12.90 -5.97 -13.44
C ALA A 37 13.60 -6.71 -12.30
N ASP A 38 14.70 -6.16 -11.80
CA ASP A 38 15.51 -6.83 -10.76
C ASP A 38 14.92 -6.66 -9.37
N ASN A 39 14.16 -5.57 -9.11
CA ASN A 39 13.62 -5.31 -7.76
C ASN A 39 12.10 -5.39 -7.66
N ALA A 40 11.40 -5.58 -8.78
CA ALA A 40 9.94 -5.58 -8.79
C ALA A 40 9.31 -6.79 -8.07
N ALA A 41 10.09 -7.83 -7.77
CA ALA A 41 9.58 -9.02 -7.08
C ALA A 41 8.98 -8.68 -5.70
N VAL A 42 9.48 -7.63 -5.03
CA VAL A 42 8.94 -7.21 -3.74
C VAL A 42 7.50 -6.70 -3.87
N VAL A 43 7.17 -6.07 -5.01
CA VAL A 43 5.81 -5.61 -5.28
C VAL A 43 4.87 -6.80 -5.46
N ALA A 44 5.32 -7.83 -6.18
CA ALA A 44 4.55 -9.05 -6.32
C ALA A 44 4.29 -9.71 -4.96
N HIS A 45 5.29 -9.72 -4.08
CA HIS A 45 5.13 -10.23 -2.73
C HIS A 45 4.07 -9.45 -1.94
N ILE A 46 4.14 -8.11 -1.99
CA ILE A 46 3.17 -7.25 -1.31
C ILE A 46 1.76 -7.54 -1.83
N PHE A 47 1.59 -7.57 -3.15
CA PHE A 47 0.27 -7.80 -3.75
C PHE A 47 -0.27 -9.19 -3.43
N ALA A 48 0.58 -10.20 -3.32
CA ALA A 48 0.15 -11.54 -2.92
C ALA A 48 -0.37 -11.58 -1.49
N LYS A 49 0.08 -10.66 -0.62
CA LYS A 49 -0.36 -10.58 0.78
C LYS A 49 -1.60 -9.73 0.98
N ILE A 50 -1.95 -8.86 0.03
CA ILE A 50 -3.11 -7.97 0.18
C ILE A 50 -4.41 -8.72 0.49
N PRO A 51 -4.78 -9.81 -0.23
CA PRO A 51 -6.03 -10.51 0.11
C PRO A 51 -6.07 -11.04 1.52
N GLU A 52 -4.94 -11.56 2.04
CA GLU A 52 -4.86 -12.06 3.41
C GLU A 52 -5.02 -10.93 4.42
N ILE A 53 -4.35 -9.80 4.19
CA ILE A 53 -4.41 -8.64 5.08
C ILE A 53 -5.82 -8.08 5.09
N ALA A 54 -6.44 -7.90 3.92
CA ALA A 54 -7.81 -7.40 3.81
C ALA A 54 -8.79 -8.31 4.54
N ALA A 55 -8.67 -9.63 4.37
CA ALA A 55 -9.51 -10.60 5.06
C ALA A 55 -9.36 -10.50 6.57
N SER A 56 -8.14 -10.33 7.07
CA SER A 56 -7.89 -10.21 8.51
C SER A 56 -8.53 -8.95 9.10
N LEU A 57 -8.76 -7.92 8.26
CA LEU A 57 -9.38 -6.67 8.66
C LEU A 57 -10.89 -6.65 8.38
N GLY A 58 -11.45 -7.74 7.88
CA GLY A 58 -12.88 -7.85 7.58
C GLY A 58 -13.32 -7.09 6.34
N VAL A 59 -12.41 -6.83 5.40
CA VAL A 59 -12.69 -6.05 4.20
C VAL A 59 -12.70 -6.95 2.97
N THR A 60 -13.78 -6.90 2.18
CA THR A 60 -13.91 -7.67 0.94
C THR A 60 -13.72 -6.79 -0.31
N ASP A 61 -14.18 -5.56 -0.26
CA ASP A 61 -14.02 -4.60 -1.35
C ASP A 61 -13.06 -3.51 -0.90
N TYR A 62 -12.01 -3.28 -1.67
CA TYR A 62 -10.97 -2.34 -1.29
C TYR A 62 -10.31 -1.73 -2.51
N ARG A 63 -9.61 -0.62 -2.28
CA ARG A 63 -8.84 0.10 -3.31
C ARG A 63 -7.38 0.08 -2.91
N VAL A 64 -6.51 -0.12 -3.89
CA VAL A 64 -5.06 -0.04 -3.69
C VAL A 64 -4.54 1.13 -4.51
N VAL A 65 -3.80 2.03 -3.87
CA VAL A 65 -3.28 3.24 -4.52
C VAL A 65 -1.81 3.41 -4.15
N THR A 66 -1.00 3.77 -5.14
CA THR A 66 0.33 4.28 -4.90
C THR A 66 0.51 5.57 -5.70
N ASN A 67 1.16 6.56 -5.10
CA ASN A 67 1.42 7.85 -5.74
C ASN A 67 2.90 7.94 -6.07
N ASN A 68 3.21 8.35 -7.29
CA ASN A 68 4.59 8.54 -7.72
C ASN A 68 4.80 10.03 -8.05
N GLY A 69 5.60 10.70 -7.23
CA GLY A 69 5.91 12.11 -7.42
C GLY A 69 4.99 13.04 -6.62
N ALA A 70 5.51 14.22 -6.29
CA ALA A 70 4.83 15.18 -5.44
C ALA A 70 3.50 15.66 -6.04
N ALA A 71 3.46 15.90 -7.35
CA ALA A 71 2.25 16.36 -8.01
C ALA A 71 1.13 15.33 -8.02
N ALA A 72 1.47 14.05 -7.85
CA ALA A 72 0.49 12.97 -7.75
C ALA A 72 0.09 12.68 -6.29
N GLY A 73 0.67 13.41 -5.33
CA GLY A 73 0.32 13.25 -3.92
C GLY A 73 1.30 12.47 -3.08
N GLN A 74 2.47 12.12 -3.62
CA GLN A 74 3.50 11.44 -2.84
C GLN A 74 4.17 12.42 -1.89
N SER A 75 3.93 12.26 -0.58
CA SER A 75 4.52 13.12 0.44
C SER A 75 5.71 12.47 1.14
N VAL A 76 5.86 11.17 1.06
CA VAL A 76 6.96 10.41 1.67
C VAL A 76 7.74 9.71 0.57
N GLN A 77 9.07 9.91 0.55
CA GLN A 77 9.97 9.36 -0.48
C GLN A 77 10.38 7.93 -0.15
N HIS A 78 9.37 7.08 0.03
CA HIS A 78 9.52 5.63 0.20
C HIS A 78 8.30 4.98 -0.43
N LEU A 79 8.52 4.00 -1.30
CA LEU A 79 7.43 3.31 -1.98
C LEU A 79 6.42 2.79 -0.97
N HIS A 80 5.16 3.16 -1.13
CA HIS A 80 4.09 2.66 -0.29
C HIS A 80 2.79 2.56 -1.08
N PHE A 81 1.98 1.60 -0.66
CA PHE A 81 0.66 1.37 -1.23
C PHE A 81 -0.37 1.62 -0.15
N HIS A 82 -1.43 2.35 -0.50
CA HIS A 82 -2.57 2.55 0.39
C HIS A 82 -3.59 1.45 0.13
N LEU A 83 -4.05 0.79 1.17
CA LEU A 83 -5.16 -0.15 1.12
C LEU A 83 -6.33 0.50 1.84
N LEU A 84 -7.40 0.81 1.11
CA LEU A 84 -8.54 1.58 1.61
C LEU A 84 -9.81 0.76 1.46
N GLY A 85 -10.61 0.70 2.52
CA GLY A 85 -11.86 -0.02 2.50
C GLY A 85 -12.71 0.25 3.72
N GLY A 86 -13.74 -0.58 3.90
CA GLY A 86 -14.64 -0.48 5.06
C GLY A 86 -15.86 0.38 4.82
N ARG A 87 -15.98 1.02 3.65
CA ARG A 87 -17.15 1.76 3.20
C ARG A 87 -17.10 1.90 1.69
N THR A 88 -18.19 2.36 1.10
CA THR A 88 -18.19 2.75 -0.31
C THR A 88 -17.24 3.93 -0.50
N LEU A 89 -16.27 3.77 -1.39
CA LEU A 89 -15.26 4.80 -1.65
C LEU A 89 -15.73 5.68 -2.81
N GLY A 90 -15.34 6.96 -2.74
CA GLY A 90 -15.66 7.93 -3.78
C GLY A 90 -14.78 7.79 -5.01
N GLU A 91 -14.83 8.79 -5.87
CA GLU A 91 -14.04 8.82 -7.10
C GLU A 91 -12.54 8.94 -6.78
N MET A 92 -11.72 8.43 -7.70
CA MET A 92 -10.28 8.62 -7.67
C MET A 92 -9.90 9.95 -8.31
N GLY A 93 -8.79 10.46 -7.88
CA GLY A 93 -8.25 11.68 -8.43
C GLY A 93 -8.57 12.93 -7.59
#